data_48aae34311a075ffa6f0d94bc24f54b8
#
_entry.id   48aae34311a075ffa6f0d94bc24f54b8
#
_cell.length_a   1.000
_cell.length_b   1.000
_cell.length_c   1.000
_cell.angle_alpha   90.00
_cell.angle_beta   90.00
_cell.angle_gamma   90.00
#
_symmetry.space_group_name_H-M   'P 1'
#
loop_
_entity.id
_entity.type
_entity.pdbx_description
1 polymer ?
#
loop_
_entity_poly.entity_id
_entity_poly.type
_entity_poly.pdbx_seq_one_letter_code
_entity_poly.pdbx_strand_id
1 'polypeptide(L)'
;LANQLGNLKLTDHDKLQLATKIEGHPDNVAPAIYGNLVIASSVEGQVSAVVAPFPECAFLAYIPNYELRTRDSRGVLPKKLSYKEAVAASSIANVAIAALLTGDMVKAGQAIENDLFHERYRQELVREFATIKKVAKRNGAYATYLSGAGPTVMVLADPDKMPKIKAELEKQPFKGKLHDLQVDTQGVRVEAK
;
A
#
# COMPACT_ATOMS: atom_id res chain seq x y z
N LEU A 1 -17.01 -10.60 -13.16
CA LEU A 1 -17.87 -10.73 -14.34
C LEU A 1 -18.07 -12.23 -14.72
N ALA A 2 -16.99 -13.00 -14.95
CA ALA A 2 -17.08 -14.43 -15.32
C ALA A 2 -17.90 -15.25 -14.31
N ASN A 3 -17.72 -15.01 -13.00
CA ASN A 3 -18.49 -15.67 -11.96
C ASN A 3 -20.00 -15.42 -12.11
N GLN A 4 -20.37 -14.18 -12.42
CA GLN A 4 -21.76 -13.75 -12.57
C GLN A 4 -22.38 -14.34 -13.87
N LEU A 5 -21.69 -14.17 -15.00
CA LEU A 5 -22.18 -14.62 -16.31
C LEU A 5 -22.24 -16.16 -16.40
N GLY A 6 -21.26 -16.85 -15.79
CA GLY A 6 -21.20 -18.32 -15.77
C GLY A 6 -21.98 -18.96 -14.63
N ASN A 7 -22.64 -18.18 -13.75
CA ASN A 7 -23.30 -18.66 -12.55
C ASN A 7 -22.45 -19.67 -11.73
N LEU A 8 -21.16 -19.35 -11.58
CA LEU A 8 -20.18 -20.27 -10.99
C LEU A 8 -20.28 -20.37 -9.46
N LYS A 9 -21.02 -19.45 -8.83
CA LYS A 9 -21.25 -19.38 -7.37
C LYS A 9 -19.97 -19.33 -6.54
N LEU A 10 -18.88 -18.78 -7.11
CA LEU A 10 -17.62 -18.63 -6.40
C LEU A 10 -17.78 -17.61 -5.28
N THR A 11 -17.33 -17.97 -4.10
CA THR A 11 -17.20 -17.08 -2.96
C THR A 11 -16.08 -16.05 -3.18
N ASP A 12 -16.01 -15.02 -2.35
CA ASP A 12 -14.89 -14.07 -2.42
C ASP A 12 -13.55 -14.72 -2.10
N HIS A 13 -13.56 -15.73 -1.23
CA HIS A 13 -12.37 -16.53 -0.97
C HIS A 13 -11.93 -17.34 -2.20
N ASP A 14 -12.85 -17.97 -2.93
CA ASP A 14 -12.52 -18.68 -4.18
C ASP A 14 -11.94 -17.72 -5.23
N LYS A 15 -12.53 -16.52 -5.34
CA LYS A 15 -12.02 -15.47 -6.23
C LYS A 15 -10.62 -15.05 -5.83
N LEU A 16 -10.37 -14.89 -4.51
CA LEU A 16 -9.05 -14.53 -3.98
C LEU A 16 -8.01 -15.62 -4.31
N GLN A 17 -8.35 -16.88 -4.11
CA GLN A 17 -7.47 -18.01 -4.45
C GLN A 17 -7.10 -17.99 -5.94
N LEU A 18 -8.08 -17.83 -6.83
CA LEU A 18 -7.86 -17.78 -8.27
C LEU A 18 -7.02 -16.56 -8.69
N ALA A 19 -7.37 -15.39 -8.17
CA ALA A 19 -6.67 -14.15 -8.49
C ALA A 19 -5.22 -14.18 -7.99
N THR A 20 -4.98 -14.71 -6.78
CA THR A 20 -3.63 -14.89 -6.23
C THR A 20 -2.80 -15.87 -7.07
N LYS A 21 -3.42 -16.93 -7.58
CA LYS A 21 -2.73 -17.88 -8.47
C LYS A 21 -2.27 -17.23 -9.78
N ILE A 22 -3.04 -16.27 -10.30
CA ILE A 22 -2.71 -15.55 -11.54
C ILE A 22 -1.64 -14.48 -11.27
N GLU A 23 -1.82 -13.68 -10.21
CA GLU A 23 -0.94 -12.56 -9.86
C GLU A 23 0.38 -13.01 -9.22
N GLY A 24 0.36 -14.16 -8.52
CA GLY A 24 1.50 -14.72 -7.80
C GLY A 24 1.59 -14.31 -6.32
N HIS A 25 0.81 -13.32 -5.88
CA HIS A 25 0.73 -12.84 -4.49
C HIS A 25 -0.61 -12.16 -4.21
N PRO A 26 -1.12 -12.17 -2.93
CA PRO A 26 -2.46 -11.71 -2.60
C PRO A 26 -2.58 -10.20 -2.31
N ASP A 27 -1.49 -9.49 -2.11
CA ASP A 27 -1.45 -8.14 -1.51
C ASP A 27 -2.23 -7.07 -2.29
N ASN A 28 -2.30 -7.15 -3.62
CA ASN A 28 -3.10 -6.26 -4.46
C ASN A 28 -4.50 -6.81 -4.74
N VAL A 29 -4.63 -8.12 -4.95
CA VAL A 29 -5.90 -8.71 -5.35
C VAL A 29 -6.87 -8.86 -4.18
N ALA A 30 -6.36 -9.07 -2.97
CA ALA A 30 -7.21 -9.18 -1.78
C ALA A 30 -7.97 -7.86 -1.48
N PRO A 31 -7.33 -6.69 -1.37
CA PRO A 31 -8.06 -5.45 -1.16
C PRO A 31 -8.93 -5.05 -2.35
N ALA A 32 -8.60 -5.43 -3.58
CA ALA A 32 -9.46 -5.22 -4.73
C ALA A 32 -10.77 -6.03 -4.64
N ILE A 33 -10.74 -7.21 -4.02
CA ILE A 33 -11.93 -8.07 -3.83
C ILE A 33 -12.75 -7.62 -2.64
N TYR A 34 -12.11 -7.37 -1.49
CA TYR A 34 -12.80 -7.12 -0.22
C TYR A 34 -13.01 -5.64 0.12
N GLY A 35 -12.23 -4.74 -0.44
CA GLY A 35 -12.17 -3.36 0.04
C GLY A 35 -11.50 -3.26 1.41
N ASN A 36 -11.54 -2.07 2.02
CA ASN A 36 -11.02 -1.77 3.36
C ASN A 36 -9.52 -2.06 3.55
N LEU A 37 -9.10 -2.33 4.79
CA LEU A 37 -7.76 -2.81 5.14
C LEU A 37 -7.76 -4.34 5.04
N VAL A 38 -6.94 -4.87 4.15
CA VAL A 38 -6.81 -6.33 4.01
C VAL A 38 -5.37 -6.74 4.28
N ILE A 39 -5.21 -7.64 5.23
CA ILE A 39 -3.95 -8.30 5.54
C ILE A 39 -4.06 -9.72 4.98
N ALA A 40 -3.22 -10.05 4.00
CA ALA A 40 -3.28 -11.34 3.33
C ALA A 40 -1.92 -12.03 3.30
N SER A 41 -1.95 -13.36 3.31
CA SER A 41 -0.78 -14.21 3.17
C SER A 41 -1.06 -15.34 2.18
N SER A 42 0.00 -15.82 1.53
CA SER A 42 -0.05 -17.01 0.69
C SER A 42 1.12 -17.91 1.05
N VAL A 43 0.82 -19.08 1.61
CA VAL A 43 1.81 -20.07 2.04
C VAL A 43 1.42 -21.42 1.44
N GLU A 44 2.33 -22.06 0.72
CA GLU A 44 2.10 -23.37 0.08
C GLU A 44 0.83 -23.43 -0.79
N GLY A 45 0.51 -22.30 -1.46
CA GLY A 45 -0.68 -22.18 -2.29
C GLY A 45 -1.99 -21.95 -1.52
N GLN A 46 -1.96 -21.91 -0.19
CA GLN A 46 -3.10 -21.54 0.63
C GLN A 46 -3.10 -20.03 0.90
N VAL A 47 -4.20 -19.37 0.55
CA VAL A 47 -4.36 -17.92 0.79
C VAL A 47 -5.23 -17.71 2.01
N SER A 48 -4.79 -16.84 2.91
CA SER A 48 -5.55 -16.37 4.06
C SER A 48 -5.65 -14.85 4.02
N ALA A 49 -6.79 -14.30 4.41
CA ALA A 49 -7.01 -12.86 4.47
C ALA A 49 -7.80 -12.48 5.73
N VAL A 50 -7.39 -11.38 6.35
CA VAL A 50 -8.11 -10.70 7.42
C VAL A 50 -8.55 -9.34 6.89
N VAL A 51 -9.83 -9.05 6.99
CA VAL A 51 -10.44 -7.78 6.56
C VAL A 51 -10.84 -6.98 7.79
N ALA A 52 -10.43 -5.72 7.84
CA ALA A 52 -10.78 -4.80 8.92
C ALA A 52 -11.10 -3.42 8.35
N PRO A 53 -11.91 -2.60 9.03
CA PRO A 53 -12.06 -1.20 8.66
C PRO A 53 -10.70 -0.50 8.63
N PHE A 54 -10.46 0.33 7.60
CA PHE A 54 -9.28 1.18 7.62
C PHE A 54 -9.52 2.32 8.62
N PRO A 55 -8.55 2.64 9.51
CA PRO A 55 -8.70 3.74 10.45
C PRO A 55 -8.84 5.08 9.74
N GLU A 56 -9.51 6.03 10.37
CA GLU A 56 -9.74 7.36 9.80
C GLU A 56 -8.42 8.07 9.54
N CYS A 57 -8.16 8.38 8.27
CA CYS A 57 -7.04 9.20 7.82
C CYS A 57 -7.27 9.67 6.38
N ALA A 58 -6.52 10.67 5.96
CA ALA A 58 -6.50 11.14 4.58
C ALA A 58 -5.33 10.55 3.81
N PHE A 59 -5.56 10.29 2.52
CA PHE A 59 -4.59 9.73 1.59
C PHE A 59 -4.33 10.69 0.44
N LEU A 60 -3.05 10.90 0.14
CA LEU A 60 -2.62 11.63 -1.04
C LEU A 60 -1.63 10.75 -1.83
N ALA A 61 -1.90 10.55 -3.10
CA ALA A 61 -1.01 9.87 -4.02
C ALA A 61 -0.30 10.86 -4.92
N TYR A 62 1.03 10.81 -4.97
CA TYR A 62 1.81 11.44 -6.02
C TYR A 62 2.14 10.41 -7.09
N ILE A 63 1.67 10.65 -8.31
CA ILE A 63 1.90 9.78 -9.47
C ILE A 63 2.91 10.49 -10.40
N PRO A 64 4.16 10.01 -10.49
CA PRO A 64 5.15 10.55 -11.43
C PRO A 64 4.71 10.40 -12.89
N ASN A 65 5.29 11.20 -13.78
CA ASN A 65 5.03 11.12 -15.22
C ASN A 65 5.95 10.13 -15.97
N TYR A 66 6.62 9.24 -15.22
CA TYR A 66 7.46 8.19 -15.78
C TYR A 66 7.03 6.82 -15.22
N GLU A 67 7.36 5.78 -15.95
CA GLU A 67 7.12 4.41 -15.53
C GLU A 67 8.33 3.82 -14.80
N LEU A 68 8.09 3.05 -13.78
CA LEU A 68 9.05 2.16 -13.14
C LEU A 68 8.60 0.72 -13.37
N ARG A 69 9.36 -0.03 -14.13
CA ARG A 69 9.00 -1.43 -14.42
C ARG A 69 9.10 -2.25 -13.14
N THR A 70 8.09 -3.05 -12.87
CA THR A 70 8.05 -3.94 -11.69
C THR A 70 9.30 -4.83 -11.60
N ARG A 71 9.83 -5.28 -12.75
CA ARG A 71 11.07 -6.06 -12.82
C ARG A 71 12.26 -5.28 -12.23
N ASP A 72 12.38 -4.00 -12.55
CA ASP A 72 13.51 -3.16 -12.10
C ASP A 72 13.38 -2.88 -10.60
N SER A 73 12.16 -2.61 -10.12
CA SER A 73 11.86 -2.45 -8.70
C SER A 73 12.05 -3.75 -7.88
N ARG A 74 11.85 -4.91 -8.49
CA ARG A 74 12.18 -6.20 -7.85
C ARG A 74 13.68 -6.50 -7.91
N GLY A 75 14.37 -6.01 -8.92
CA GLY A 75 15.80 -6.23 -9.14
C GLY A 75 16.71 -5.64 -8.06
N VAL A 76 16.27 -4.58 -7.37
CA VAL A 76 17.05 -3.96 -6.28
C VAL A 76 16.89 -4.67 -4.93
N LEU A 77 15.96 -5.62 -4.82
CA LEU A 77 15.73 -6.34 -3.57
C LEU A 77 16.84 -7.37 -3.32
N PRO A 78 17.28 -7.55 -2.07
CA PRO A 78 18.27 -8.57 -1.74
C PRO A 78 17.67 -9.97 -1.95
N LYS A 79 18.49 -10.90 -2.42
CA LYS A 79 18.07 -12.31 -2.56
C LYS A 79 17.87 -13.03 -1.23
N LYS A 80 18.50 -12.54 -0.16
CA LYS A 80 18.46 -13.11 1.19
C LYS A 80 18.58 -12.00 2.22
N LEU A 81 17.91 -12.19 3.35
CA LEU A 81 18.13 -11.40 4.58
C LEU A 81 18.81 -12.29 5.62
N SER A 82 19.61 -11.70 6.49
CA SER A 82 20.08 -12.40 7.67
C SER A 82 18.89 -12.70 8.60
N TYR A 83 19.00 -13.73 9.42
CA TYR A 83 17.93 -14.06 10.39
C TYR A 83 17.58 -12.87 11.29
N LYS A 84 18.61 -12.13 11.74
CA LYS A 84 18.42 -10.92 12.56
C LYS A 84 17.62 -9.83 11.81
N GLU A 85 17.94 -9.59 10.54
CA GLU A 85 17.20 -8.60 9.72
C GLU A 85 15.77 -9.07 9.44
N ALA A 86 15.58 -10.35 9.15
CA ALA A 86 14.23 -10.90 8.92
C ALA A 86 13.36 -10.79 10.16
N VAL A 87 13.88 -11.08 11.35
CA VAL A 87 13.17 -10.89 12.63
C VAL A 87 12.82 -9.42 12.86
N ALA A 88 13.75 -8.49 12.62
CA ALA A 88 13.50 -7.06 12.75
C ALA A 88 12.41 -6.59 11.76
N ALA A 89 12.51 -6.98 10.50
CA ALA A 89 11.54 -6.62 9.47
C ALA A 89 10.13 -7.15 9.79
N SER A 90 10.04 -8.42 10.21
CA SER A 90 8.76 -9.02 10.63
C SER A 90 8.16 -8.32 11.84
N SER A 91 8.97 -7.99 12.85
CA SER A 91 8.48 -7.29 14.05
C SER A 91 7.94 -5.90 13.74
N ILE A 92 8.60 -5.15 12.84
CA ILE A 92 8.14 -3.84 12.37
C ILE A 92 6.79 -3.97 11.63
N ALA A 93 6.67 -4.94 10.73
CA ALA A 93 5.43 -5.19 10.00
C ALA A 93 4.28 -5.55 10.96
N ASN A 94 4.52 -6.39 11.97
CA ASN A 94 3.53 -6.74 12.97
C ASN A 94 3.07 -5.51 13.77
N VAL A 95 3.98 -4.63 14.17
CA VAL A 95 3.65 -3.37 14.87
C VAL A 95 2.85 -2.44 13.96
N ALA A 96 3.20 -2.32 12.67
CA ALA A 96 2.46 -1.51 11.70
C ALA A 96 1.00 -1.96 11.61
N ILE A 97 0.77 -3.26 11.44
CA ILE A 97 -0.57 -3.84 11.36
C ILE A 97 -1.34 -3.67 12.66
N ALA A 98 -0.73 -3.98 13.80
CA ALA A 98 -1.39 -3.81 15.11
C ALA A 98 -1.78 -2.35 15.37
N ALA A 99 -0.92 -1.40 15.01
CA ALA A 99 -1.19 0.03 15.16
C ALA A 99 -2.32 0.51 14.23
N LEU A 100 -2.36 0.04 12.98
CA LEU A 100 -3.48 0.31 12.07
C LEU A 100 -4.81 -0.23 12.62
N LEU A 101 -4.83 -1.47 13.10
CA LEU A 101 -6.03 -2.11 13.65
C LEU A 101 -6.54 -1.43 14.94
N THR A 102 -5.65 -0.80 15.70
CA THR A 102 -6.01 -0.07 16.93
C THR A 102 -6.22 1.43 16.73
N GLY A 103 -6.01 1.95 15.51
CA GLY A 103 -6.15 3.37 15.18
C GLY A 103 -4.99 4.26 15.66
N ASP A 104 -3.88 3.67 16.14
CA ASP A 104 -2.67 4.43 16.51
C ASP A 104 -1.89 4.84 15.26
N MET A 105 -2.40 5.87 14.56
CA MET A 105 -1.86 6.31 13.28
C MET A 105 -0.43 6.86 13.39
N VAL A 106 -0.04 7.40 14.53
CA VAL A 106 1.33 7.89 14.76
C VAL A 106 2.30 6.70 14.78
N LYS A 107 1.97 5.67 15.53
CA LYS A 107 2.80 4.47 15.61
C LYS A 107 2.78 3.67 14.32
N ALA A 108 1.62 3.57 13.66
CA ALA A 108 1.49 2.96 12.34
C ALA A 108 2.40 3.63 11.32
N GLY A 109 2.38 4.97 11.26
CA GLY A 109 3.22 5.74 10.35
C GLY A 109 4.71 5.55 10.61
N GLN A 110 5.13 5.55 11.88
CA GLN A 110 6.51 5.29 12.25
C GLN A 110 6.96 3.88 11.80
N ALA A 111 6.12 2.87 12.00
CA ALA A 111 6.43 1.50 11.60
C ALA A 111 6.45 1.35 10.07
N ILE A 112 5.49 1.92 9.36
CA ILE A 112 5.43 1.91 7.88
C ILE A 112 6.71 2.53 7.28
N GLU A 113 7.15 3.68 7.78
CA GLU A 113 8.36 4.35 7.28
C GLU A 113 9.66 3.62 7.61
N ASN A 114 9.62 2.60 8.45
CA ASN A 114 10.75 1.77 8.84
C ASN A 114 10.75 0.38 8.18
N ASP A 115 10.00 0.19 7.08
CA ASP A 115 10.02 -1.06 6.33
C ASP A 115 11.44 -1.47 5.93
N LEU A 116 11.79 -2.72 6.28
CA LEU A 116 13.10 -3.30 6.00
C LEU A 116 13.06 -4.33 4.87
N PHE A 117 11.87 -4.70 4.35
CA PHE A 117 11.75 -5.66 3.27
C PHE A 117 11.87 -5.02 1.90
N HIS A 118 11.28 -3.83 1.69
CA HIS A 118 11.05 -3.29 0.37
C HIS A 118 11.51 -1.84 0.21
N GLU A 119 10.96 -0.91 1.00
CA GLU A 119 11.06 0.51 0.74
C GLU A 119 12.49 1.02 0.81
N ARG A 120 13.28 0.57 1.80
CA ARG A 120 14.69 0.98 1.93
C ARG A 120 15.54 0.73 0.68
N TYR A 121 15.13 -0.22 -0.17
CA TYR A 121 15.84 -0.55 -1.41
C TYR A 121 15.22 0.15 -2.63
N ARG A 122 13.90 0.39 -2.61
CA ARG A 122 13.15 0.94 -3.75
C ARG A 122 13.08 2.45 -3.77
N GLN A 123 13.16 3.11 -2.62
CA GLN A 123 12.97 4.56 -2.49
C GLN A 123 13.90 5.37 -3.39
N GLU A 124 15.12 4.91 -3.66
CA GLU A 124 16.09 5.60 -4.53
C GLU A 124 15.74 5.52 -6.02
N LEU A 125 14.85 4.62 -6.41
CA LEU A 125 14.35 4.53 -7.78
C LEU A 125 13.33 5.62 -8.10
N VAL A 126 12.81 6.32 -7.07
CA VAL A 126 11.79 7.37 -7.21
C VAL A 126 12.39 8.71 -6.78
N ARG A 127 12.73 9.51 -7.78
CA ARG A 127 13.49 10.77 -7.61
C ARG A 127 12.87 11.76 -6.62
N GLU A 128 11.55 11.80 -6.58
CA GLU A 128 10.77 12.75 -5.77
C GLU A 128 10.55 12.26 -4.34
N PHE A 129 10.77 10.96 -4.08
CA PHE A 129 10.42 10.31 -2.81
C PHE A 129 10.98 11.04 -1.58
N ALA A 130 12.29 11.28 -1.57
CA ALA A 130 12.94 11.93 -0.42
C ALA A 130 12.41 13.35 -0.16
N THR A 131 12.11 14.11 -1.23
CA THR A 131 11.55 15.46 -1.10
C THR A 131 10.10 15.41 -0.62
N ILE A 132 9.27 14.51 -1.17
CA ILE A 132 7.89 14.32 -0.72
C ILE A 132 7.87 13.95 0.76
N LYS A 133 8.68 12.97 1.17
CA LYS A 133 8.79 12.52 2.56
C LYS A 133 9.17 13.67 3.49
N LYS A 134 10.17 14.47 3.11
CA LYS A 134 10.62 15.61 3.91
C LYS A 134 9.54 16.68 4.04
N VAL A 135 8.85 17.05 2.95
CA VAL A 135 7.79 18.05 2.95
C VAL A 135 6.59 17.54 3.75
N ALA A 136 6.12 16.32 3.50
CA ALA A 136 4.99 15.74 4.19
C ALA A 136 5.23 15.63 5.71
N LYS A 137 6.39 15.14 6.12
CA LYS A 137 6.75 15.00 7.53
C LYS A 137 6.81 16.35 8.27
N ARG A 138 7.37 17.40 7.64
CA ARG A 138 7.40 18.77 8.22
C ARG A 138 6.01 19.36 8.44
N ASN A 139 5.03 18.91 7.66
CA ASN A 139 3.65 19.36 7.75
C ASN A 139 2.73 18.38 8.50
N GLY A 140 3.30 17.39 9.17
CA GLY A 140 2.61 16.52 10.11
C GLY A 140 1.98 15.27 9.49
N ALA A 141 2.49 14.77 8.37
CA ALA A 141 2.12 13.46 7.85
C ALA A 141 2.49 12.33 8.85
N TYR A 142 1.63 11.33 8.93
CA TYR A 142 1.90 10.11 9.67
C TYR A 142 2.96 9.25 8.98
N ALA A 143 2.83 9.09 7.66
CA ALA A 143 3.75 8.30 6.86
C ALA A 143 3.85 8.81 5.42
N THR A 144 5.01 8.53 4.80
CA THR A 144 5.23 8.60 3.36
C THR A 144 5.89 7.30 2.93
N TYR A 145 5.31 6.61 1.94
CA TYR A 145 5.77 5.30 1.48
C TYR A 145 5.47 5.08 0.00
N LEU A 146 6.08 4.06 -0.60
CA LEU A 146 5.81 3.66 -1.98
C LEU A 146 4.57 2.76 -2.06
N SER A 147 3.70 3.00 -3.02
CA SER A 147 2.61 2.09 -3.35
C SER A 147 3.18 0.86 -4.08
N GLY A 148 3.25 -0.26 -3.38
CA GLY A 148 3.78 -1.51 -3.92
C GLY A 148 5.20 -1.40 -4.47
N ALA A 149 5.37 -1.66 -5.77
CA ALA A 149 6.66 -1.53 -6.45
C ALA A 149 7.08 -0.08 -6.74
N GLY A 150 6.21 0.89 -6.53
CA GLY A 150 6.33 2.27 -6.99
C GLY A 150 5.95 2.39 -8.48
N PRO A 151 6.15 3.55 -9.14
CA PRO A 151 6.76 4.76 -8.59
C PRO A 151 5.80 5.68 -7.82
N THR A 152 4.54 5.31 -7.65
CA THR A 152 3.57 6.12 -6.90
C THR A 152 4.00 6.24 -5.44
N VAL A 153 4.02 7.48 -4.93
CA VAL A 153 4.32 7.80 -3.54
C VAL A 153 3.03 8.12 -2.81
N MET A 154 2.80 7.45 -1.70
CA MET A 154 1.64 7.67 -0.84
C MET A 154 2.02 8.52 0.36
N VAL A 155 1.12 9.41 0.76
CA VAL A 155 1.20 10.18 2.00
C VAL A 155 -0.06 9.93 2.82
N LEU A 156 0.13 9.57 4.09
CA LEU A 156 -0.94 9.43 5.09
C LEU A 156 -0.85 10.57 6.08
N ALA A 157 -1.98 11.18 6.38
CA ALA A 157 -2.05 12.24 7.38
C ALA A 157 -3.44 12.30 8.03
N ASP A 158 -3.51 13.07 9.11
CA ASP A 158 -4.77 13.56 9.65
C ASP A 158 -5.52 14.34 8.55
N PRO A 159 -6.85 14.15 8.40
CA PRO A 159 -7.66 14.91 7.43
C PRO A 159 -7.45 16.42 7.51
N ASP A 160 -7.30 16.97 8.70
CA ASP A 160 -7.11 18.42 8.89
C ASP A 160 -5.73 18.91 8.42
N LYS A 161 -4.73 18.04 8.35
CA LYS A 161 -3.37 18.37 7.90
C LYS A 161 -3.15 18.19 6.42
N MET A 162 -3.93 17.31 5.78
CA MET A 162 -3.73 16.93 4.38
C MET A 162 -3.81 18.11 3.40
N PRO A 163 -4.74 19.08 3.53
CA PRO A 163 -4.80 20.25 2.65
C PRO A 163 -3.49 21.05 2.64
N LYS A 164 -2.89 21.25 3.81
CA LYS A 164 -1.60 21.95 3.94
C LYS A 164 -0.47 21.15 3.30
N ILE A 165 -0.41 19.86 3.55
CA ILE A 165 0.60 18.97 2.96
C ILE A 165 0.53 19.04 1.44
N LYS A 166 -0.68 18.91 0.88
CA LYS A 166 -0.91 18.99 -0.56
C LYS A 166 -0.45 20.31 -1.15
N ALA A 167 -0.85 21.44 -0.55
CA ALA A 167 -0.45 22.77 -1.00
C ALA A 167 1.07 22.98 -0.98
N GLU A 168 1.79 22.42 0.01
CA GLU A 168 3.26 22.49 0.07
C GLU A 168 3.93 21.58 -0.97
N LEU A 169 3.33 20.44 -1.29
CA LEU A 169 3.81 19.56 -2.36
C LEU A 169 3.56 20.13 -3.75
N GLU A 170 2.46 20.84 -3.96
CA GLU A 170 2.15 21.54 -5.23
C GLU A 170 3.17 22.63 -5.58
N LYS A 171 3.84 23.21 -4.59
CA LYS A 171 4.93 24.19 -4.78
C LYS A 171 6.24 23.56 -5.27
N GLN A 172 6.37 22.23 -5.19
CA GLN A 172 7.59 21.58 -5.61
C GLN A 172 7.66 21.42 -7.15
N PRO A 173 8.86 21.44 -7.75
CA PRO A 173 9.03 21.35 -9.21
C PRO A 173 8.84 19.93 -9.73
N PHE A 174 7.82 19.24 -9.25
CA PHE A 174 7.52 17.87 -9.67
C PHE A 174 6.78 17.82 -11.01
N LYS A 175 7.06 16.79 -11.80
CA LYS A 175 6.41 16.55 -13.10
C LYS A 175 5.36 15.44 -13.03
N GLY A 176 4.78 15.22 -11.85
CA GLY A 176 3.72 14.25 -11.61
C GLY A 176 2.41 14.93 -11.25
N LYS A 177 1.46 14.11 -10.82
CA LYS A 177 0.13 14.57 -10.38
C LYS A 177 -0.14 14.15 -8.95
N LEU A 178 -0.80 15.02 -8.18
CA LEU A 178 -1.30 14.73 -6.86
C LEU A 178 -2.79 14.38 -6.93
N HIS A 179 -3.18 13.30 -6.30
CA HIS A 179 -4.55 12.82 -6.23
C HIS A 179 -4.96 12.54 -4.79
N ASP A 180 -6.02 13.17 -4.33
CA ASP A 180 -6.69 12.78 -3.09
C ASP A 180 -7.39 11.44 -3.32
N LEU A 181 -7.19 10.50 -2.41
CA LEU A 181 -7.78 9.17 -2.50
C LEU A 181 -8.67 8.89 -1.29
N GLN A 182 -9.63 8.01 -1.50
CA GLN A 182 -10.50 7.48 -0.46
C GLN A 182 -10.38 5.95 -0.41
N VAL A 183 -10.57 5.38 0.77
CA VAL A 183 -10.63 3.92 0.94
C VAL A 183 -11.94 3.41 0.32
N ASP A 184 -11.83 2.48 -0.61
CA ASP A 184 -13.00 1.71 -1.05
C ASP A 184 -13.35 0.68 0.03
N THR A 185 -14.56 0.78 0.58
CA THR A 185 -15.02 -0.10 1.67
C THR A 185 -15.81 -1.31 1.18
N GLN A 186 -16.05 -1.43 -0.13
CA GLN A 186 -16.92 -2.46 -0.69
C GLN A 186 -16.18 -3.50 -1.55
N GLY A 187 -15.02 -3.14 -2.11
CA GLY A 187 -14.29 -4.00 -3.03
C GLY A 187 -14.99 -4.19 -4.38
N VAL A 188 -14.79 -5.35 -5.01
CA VAL A 188 -15.29 -5.60 -6.35
C VAL A 188 -16.82 -5.69 -6.41
N ARG A 189 -17.43 -4.93 -7.32
CA ARG A 189 -18.86 -4.90 -7.59
C ARG A 189 -19.17 -5.26 -9.03
N VAL A 190 -20.31 -5.90 -9.25
CA VAL A 190 -20.84 -6.15 -10.59
C VAL A 190 -22.20 -5.46 -10.68
N GLU A 191 -22.29 -4.47 -11.55
CA GLU A 191 -23.53 -3.74 -11.81
C GLU A 191 -24.16 -4.23 -13.13
N ALA A 192 -25.43 -4.59 -13.09
CA ALA A 192 -26.20 -4.81 -14.29
C ALA A 192 -26.65 -3.45 -14.85
N LYS A 193 -26.35 -3.21 -16.12
CA LYS A 193 -26.89 -2.05 -16.85
C LYS A 193 -28.21 -2.41 -17.49
#